data_6adbfc60aaacb2411d00ca511cd1e30b
#
_entry.id   6adbfc60aaacb2411d00ca511cd1e30b
#
_cell.length_a   1.000
_cell.length_b   1.000
_cell.length_c   1.000
_cell.angle_alpha   90.00
_cell.angle_beta   90.00
_cell.angle_gamma   90.00
#
_symmetry.space_group_name_H-M   'P 1'
#
loop_
_entity.id
_entity.type
_entity.pdbx_description
1 polymer ?
#
loop_
_entity_poly.entity_id
_entity_poly.type
_entity_poly.pdbx_seq_one_letter_code
_entity_poly.pdbx_strand_id
1 'polypeptide(L)'
;VQFTGRSTYVLSLPKRWIEEMNLKAGDQVTLMRELDNSLSIVPITAGASESLNEVIAVLMPSESSNTLKRKVVSMYLAGYNIIHLKLKSGRMSPALRDAVREVARRNLVGTEMIADASDNITLQVLLSVPELSVNTAIRRMYLIASSMHKDAMLGLTEMSPELAKEVIKSDDEVDRFSLYILRNLVMAMQNGRVLREMGLKNPSDCLSYRVAAKSIERVADHACSIADKAMKLKEKIPKDSIQKIERMSNLALTVLEDSVEALLRRDYQLADKTVDNAEKIRTLEEDVMAAIEKDRVHDQGNIKLALEDIRRTAEYASDIAEAALNETIDEVTEKHSAIRRKQLQQQ
;
A
#
# COMPACT_ATOMS: atom_id res chain seq x y z
N VAL A 1 -18.98 -35.11 15.40
CA VAL A 1 -20.27 -34.48 15.06
C VAL A 1 -21.38 -35.48 15.36
N GLN A 2 -22.34 -35.05 16.17
CA GLN A 2 -23.49 -35.88 16.55
C GLN A 2 -24.77 -35.19 16.09
N PHE A 3 -25.72 -35.99 15.58
CA PHE A 3 -27.03 -35.48 15.18
C PHE A 3 -28.00 -35.55 16.39
N THR A 4 -28.59 -34.41 16.74
CA THR A 4 -29.51 -34.29 17.88
C THR A 4 -30.83 -33.65 17.43
N GLY A 5 -31.97 -34.26 17.80
CA GLY A 5 -33.26 -33.74 17.36
C GLY A 5 -33.51 -33.99 15.86
N ARG A 6 -34.35 -33.14 15.23
CA ARG A 6 -34.77 -33.31 13.81
C ARG A 6 -33.90 -32.56 12.81
N SER A 7 -33.06 -31.61 13.25
CA SER A 7 -32.34 -30.70 12.32
C SER A 7 -31.00 -30.14 12.85
N THR A 8 -30.52 -30.62 14.00
CA THR A 8 -29.37 -30.01 14.65
C THR A 8 -28.17 -30.94 14.74
N TYR A 9 -27.00 -30.49 14.37
CA TYR A 9 -25.75 -31.18 14.60
C TYR A 9 -24.98 -30.53 15.78
N VAL A 10 -24.39 -31.38 16.64
CA VAL A 10 -23.58 -30.99 17.79
C VAL A 10 -22.13 -31.36 17.55
N LEU A 11 -21.22 -30.45 17.85
CA LEU A 11 -19.79 -30.65 17.78
C LEU A 11 -19.20 -30.52 19.20
N SER A 12 -18.49 -31.54 19.67
CA SER A 12 -17.72 -31.49 20.91
C SER A 12 -16.39 -30.79 20.67
N LEU A 13 -16.11 -29.78 21.46
CA LEU A 13 -14.85 -29.06 21.42
C LEU A 13 -13.86 -29.58 22.47
N PRO A 14 -12.54 -29.62 22.20
CA PRO A 14 -11.56 -30.01 23.21
C PRO A 14 -11.62 -29.08 24.44
N LYS A 15 -11.68 -29.71 25.65
CA LYS A 15 -11.77 -28.95 26.91
C LYS A 15 -10.67 -27.88 27.05
N ARG A 16 -9.44 -28.23 26.66
CA ARG A 16 -8.29 -27.33 26.71
C ARG A 16 -8.51 -26.03 25.88
N TRP A 17 -9.12 -26.15 24.69
CA TRP A 17 -9.41 -24.97 23.85
C TRP A 17 -10.45 -24.04 24.48
N ILE A 18 -11.48 -24.65 25.14
CA ILE A 18 -12.51 -23.88 25.83
C ILE A 18 -11.90 -23.12 27.03
N GLU A 19 -11.00 -23.78 27.77
CA GLU A 19 -10.29 -23.17 28.89
C GLU A 19 -9.34 -22.03 28.43
N GLU A 20 -8.59 -22.26 27.36
CA GLU A 20 -7.69 -21.24 26.75
C GLU A 20 -8.48 -20.01 26.25
N MET A 21 -9.69 -20.17 25.73
CA MET A 21 -10.58 -19.10 25.28
C MET A 21 -11.43 -18.48 26.42
N ASN A 22 -11.30 -18.97 27.67
CA ASN A 22 -12.12 -18.57 28.83
C ASN A 22 -13.64 -18.71 28.58
N LEU A 23 -14.07 -19.64 27.74
CA LEU A 23 -15.47 -19.88 27.45
C LEU A 23 -16.14 -20.73 28.55
N LYS A 24 -17.39 -20.41 28.82
CA LYS A 24 -18.25 -21.12 29.79
C LYS A 24 -19.51 -21.63 29.08
N ALA A 25 -20.15 -22.61 29.70
CA ALA A 25 -21.46 -23.05 29.22
C ALA A 25 -22.47 -21.91 29.23
N GLY A 26 -23.11 -21.66 28.10
CA GLY A 26 -24.04 -20.55 27.88
C GLY A 26 -23.44 -19.31 27.20
N ASP A 27 -22.13 -19.25 27.04
CA ASP A 27 -21.50 -18.16 26.31
C ASP A 27 -21.86 -18.23 24.83
N GLN A 28 -22.05 -17.07 24.22
CA GLN A 28 -22.33 -16.95 22.80
C GLN A 28 -21.06 -17.00 21.97
N VAL A 29 -21.14 -17.70 20.85
CA VAL A 29 -20.04 -17.78 19.87
C VAL A 29 -20.55 -17.47 18.46
N THR A 30 -19.70 -16.82 17.67
CA THR A 30 -19.94 -16.65 16.25
C THR A 30 -19.34 -17.84 15.50
N LEU A 31 -20.14 -18.50 14.67
CA LEU A 31 -19.68 -19.55 13.75
C LEU A 31 -19.50 -18.92 12.37
N MET A 32 -18.31 -19.00 11.84
CA MET A 32 -17.99 -18.54 10.48
C MET A 32 -17.51 -19.70 9.63
N ARG A 33 -18.01 -19.80 8.40
CA ARG A 33 -17.49 -20.72 7.41
C ARG A 33 -16.38 -20.01 6.64
N GLU A 34 -15.20 -20.59 6.68
CA GLU A 34 -14.03 -20.10 5.96
C GLU A 34 -14.04 -20.54 4.48
N LEU A 35 -13.15 -19.95 3.67
CA LEU A 35 -13.07 -20.22 2.24
C LEU A 35 -12.64 -21.65 1.91
N ASP A 36 -11.87 -22.29 2.77
CA ASP A 36 -11.45 -23.70 2.68
C ASP A 36 -12.51 -24.69 3.17
N ASN A 37 -13.72 -24.22 3.48
CA ASN A 37 -14.83 -24.96 4.11
C ASN A 37 -14.57 -25.39 5.56
N SER A 38 -13.54 -24.90 6.24
CA SER A 38 -13.40 -25.03 7.67
C SER A 38 -14.43 -24.16 8.42
N LEU A 39 -14.63 -24.46 9.71
CA LEU A 39 -15.49 -23.67 10.60
C LEU A 39 -14.61 -22.97 11.65
N SER A 40 -14.68 -21.66 11.68
CA SER A 40 -14.10 -20.83 12.73
C SER A 40 -15.12 -20.57 13.83
N ILE A 41 -14.72 -20.78 15.08
CA ILE A 41 -15.54 -20.53 16.26
C ILE A 41 -14.90 -19.37 17.04
N VAL A 42 -15.57 -18.21 17.05
CA VAL A 42 -15.06 -17.01 17.70
C VAL A 42 -15.96 -16.66 18.89
N PRO A 43 -15.40 -16.54 20.12
CA PRO A 43 -16.16 -16.10 21.28
C PRO A 43 -16.74 -14.69 21.06
N ILE A 44 -18.03 -14.52 21.35
CA ILE A 44 -18.63 -13.20 21.49
C ILE A 44 -18.38 -12.79 22.93
N THR A 45 -17.17 -12.35 23.23
CA THR A 45 -16.91 -11.71 24.53
C THR A 45 -17.62 -10.37 24.52
N ALA A 46 -18.68 -10.27 25.31
CA ALA A 46 -19.31 -8.97 25.60
C ALA A 46 -18.24 -8.06 26.21
N GLY A 47 -17.74 -7.12 25.44
CA GLY A 47 -16.67 -6.23 25.86
C GLY A 47 -15.25 -6.77 25.61
N ALA A 48 -15.03 -7.59 24.58
CA ALA A 48 -13.70 -7.69 24.03
C ALA A 48 -13.29 -6.29 23.55
N SER A 49 -12.76 -5.48 24.46
CA SER A 49 -11.76 -4.50 24.05
C SER A 49 -10.80 -5.31 23.20
N GLU A 50 -10.69 -4.96 21.91
CA GLU A 50 -9.60 -5.49 21.09
C GLU A 50 -8.38 -5.49 21.98
N SER A 51 -7.82 -6.66 22.29
CA SER A 51 -6.63 -6.73 23.14
C SER A 51 -5.59 -5.92 22.42
N LEU A 52 -5.30 -4.72 22.94
CA LEU A 52 -4.37 -3.81 22.31
C LEU A 52 -3.05 -4.57 22.21
N ASN A 53 -2.63 -4.86 20.98
CA ASN A 53 -1.36 -5.50 20.75
C ASN A 53 -0.26 -4.54 21.20
N GLU A 54 0.41 -4.88 22.31
CA GLU A 54 1.49 -4.09 22.90
C GLU A 54 2.85 -4.69 22.57
N VAL A 55 3.84 -3.83 22.39
CA VAL A 55 5.23 -4.23 22.21
C VAL A 55 6.17 -3.31 22.99
N ILE A 56 7.22 -3.89 23.57
CA ILE A 56 8.29 -3.16 24.25
C ILE A 56 9.58 -3.34 23.45
N ALA A 57 10.10 -2.24 22.90
CA ALA A 57 11.40 -2.22 22.24
C ALA A 57 12.45 -1.64 23.20
N VAL A 58 13.41 -2.47 23.57
CA VAL A 58 14.56 -2.03 24.37
C VAL A 58 15.60 -1.40 23.45
N LEU A 59 15.90 -0.13 23.67
CA LEU A 59 16.84 0.66 22.89
C LEU A 59 18.22 0.69 23.57
N MET A 60 19.27 0.65 22.77
CA MET A 60 20.63 0.85 23.27
C MET A 60 20.96 2.36 23.27
N PRO A 61 21.74 2.85 24.24
CA PRO A 61 22.15 4.26 24.28
C PRO A 61 22.90 4.75 23.02
N SER A 62 23.56 3.82 22.31
CA SER A 62 24.33 4.08 21.08
C SER A 62 23.50 3.99 19.81
N GLU A 63 22.18 3.77 19.91
CA GLU A 63 21.32 3.57 18.75
C GLU A 63 21.15 4.89 17.95
N SER A 64 21.24 4.78 16.61
CA SER A 64 21.03 5.96 15.75
C SER A 64 19.55 6.32 15.60
N SER A 65 19.27 7.61 15.38
CA SER A 65 17.92 8.10 15.08
C SER A 65 17.26 7.35 13.90
N ASN A 66 18.02 7.06 12.84
CA ASN A 66 17.52 6.34 11.67
C ASN A 66 17.17 4.87 11.98
N THR A 67 17.96 4.21 12.83
CA THR A 67 17.66 2.84 13.29
C THR A 67 16.39 2.84 14.13
N LEU A 68 16.22 3.83 15.00
CA LEU A 68 15.03 3.98 15.83
C LEU A 68 13.77 4.24 14.96
N LYS A 69 13.85 5.15 13.97
CA LYS A 69 12.74 5.39 13.03
C LYS A 69 12.31 4.09 12.32
N ARG A 70 13.25 3.31 11.79
CA ARG A 70 12.95 2.02 11.15
C ARG A 70 12.30 1.02 12.10
N LYS A 71 12.75 0.92 13.35
CA LYS A 71 12.11 0.06 14.36
C LYS A 71 10.67 0.47 14.63
N VAL A 72 10.41 1.76 14.81
CA VAL A 72 9.05 2.28 15.05
C VAL A 72 8.14 1.95 13.85
N VAL A 73 8.59 2.23 12.62
CA VAL A 73 7.84 1.86 11.40
C VAL A 73 7.57 0.36 11.33
N SER A 74 8.57 -0.48 11.62
CA SER A 74 8.41 -1.94 11.58
C SER A 74 7.37 -2.44 12.61
N MET A 75 7.37 -1.88 13.83
CA MET A 75 6.37 -2.22 14.84
C MET A 75 4.97 -1.73 14.47
N TYR A 76 4.86 -0.54 13.87
CA TYR A 76 3.61 -0.04 13.32
C TYR A 76 3.06 -0.97 12.24
N LEU A 77 3.89 -1.36 11.27
CA LEU A 77 3.51 -2.27 10.19
C LEU A 77 3.15 -3.69 10.67
N ALA A 78 3.77 -4.16 11.76
CA ALA A 78 3.44 -5.44 12.37
C ALA A 78 2.06 -5.46 13.06
N GLY A 79 1.36 -4.31 13.15
CA GLY A 79 0.01 -4.24 13.68
C GLY A 79 -0.06 -3.89 15.18
N TYR A 80 1.06 -3.54 15.84
CA TYR A 80 1.02 -3.14 17.25
C TYR A 80 0.26 -1.83 17.43
N ASN A 81 -0.59 -1.79 18.46
CA ASN A 81 -1.40 -0.63 18.83
C ASN A 81 -0.71 0.25 19.87
N ILE A 82 0.06 -0.36 20.78
CA ILE A 82 0.87 0.34 21.77
C ILE A 82 2.31 -0.04 21.61
N ILE A 83 3.19 0.93 21.45
CA ILE A 83 4.62 0.75 21.23
C ILE A 83 5.38 1.47 22.33
N HIS A 84 6.01 0.71 23.23
CA HIS A 84 6.86 1.21 24.28
C HIS A 84 8.32 1.21 23.81
N LEU A 85 8.96 2.37 23.78
CA LEU A 85 10.35 2.57 23.44
C LEU A 85 11.12 2.82 24.74
N LYS A 86 11.72 1.80 25.30
CA LYS A 86 12.42 1.88 26.60
C LYS A 86 13.92 1.83 26.42
N LEU A 87 14.63 2.84 26.94
CA LEU A 87 16.09 2.83 26.93
C LEU A 87 16.63 1.84 27.97
N LYS A 88 17.64 1.05 27.61
CA LYS A 88 18.25 0.05 28.50
C LYS A 88 18.85 0.69 29.75
N SER A 89 19.43 1.89 29.61
CA SER A 89 20.05 2.63 30.72
C SER A 89 20.23 4.10 30.36
N GLY A 90 20.14 4.99 31.33
CA GLY A 90 20.37 6.43 31.16
C GLY A 90 19.13 7.20 30.72
N ARG A 91 19.33 8.31 30.03
CA ARG A 91 18.27 9.20 29.53
C ARG A 91 18.24 9.20 28.02
N MET A 92 17.04 9.23 27.45
CA MET A 92 16.84 9.33 26.01
C MET A 92 17.32 10.70 25.50
N SER A 93 18.21 10.71 24.52
CA SER A 93 18.77 11.95 23.96
C SER A 93 17.71 12.79 23.24
N PRO A 94 17.85 14.11 23.14
CA PRO A 94 16.96 14.96 22.34
C PRO A 94 16.80 14.46 20.90
N ALA A 95 17.89 14.03 20.25
CA ALA A 95 17.88 13.53 18.89
C ALA A 95 17.01 12.27 18.72
N LEU A 96 17.02 11.34 19.67
CA LEU A 96 16.16 10.16 19.63
C LEU A 96 14.69 10.54 19.85
N ARG A 97 14.40 11.48 20.76
CA ARG A 97 13.04 11.98 21.00
C ARG A 97 12.45 12.66 19.76
N ASP A 98 13.24 13.53 19.14
CA ASP A 98 12.82 14.25 17.93
C ASP A 98 12.59 13.29 16.77
N ALA A 99 13.43 12.25 16.63
CA ALA A 99 13.23 11.20 15.65
C ALA A 99 11.91 10.44 15.84
N VAL A 100 11.53 10.12 17.09
CA VAL A 100 10.24 9.46 17.39
C VAL A 100 9.07 10.39 17.09
N ARG A 101 9.15 11.67 17.50
CA ARG A 101 8.12 12.68 17.21
C ARG A 101 7.92 12.89 15.72
N GLU A 102 9.03 12.97 14.98
CA GLU A 102 9.01 13.15 13.54
C GLU A 102 8.33 11.97 12.85
N VAL A 103 8.76 10.74 13.12
CA VAL A 103 8.18 9.55 12.47
C VAL A 103 6.70 9.38 12.83
N ALA A 104 6.32 9.58 14.11
CA ALA A 104 4.93 9.46 14.53
C ALA A 104 4.02 10.46 13.82
N ARG A 105 4.44 11.73 13.70
CA ARG A 105 3.62 12.79 13.12
C ARG A 105 3.63 12.80 11.59
N ARG A 106 4.79 12.54 10.96
CA ARG A 106 4.93 12.64 9.49
C ARG A 106 4.56 11.36 8.77
N ASN A 107 4.91 10.19 9.33
CA ASN A 107 4.82 8.94 8.59
C ASN A 107 3.70 8.00 9.06
N LEU A 108 3.28 8.07 10.34
CA LEU A 108 2.38 7.06 10.90
C LEU A 108 0.97 7.63 11.14
N VAL A 109 0.02 7.22 10.29
CA VAL A 109 -1.37 7.66 10.39
C VAL A 109 -2.00 7.20 11.71
N GLY A 110 -2.67 8.13 12.41
CA GLY A 110 -3.38 7.84 13.65
C GLY A 110 -2.50 7.48 14.84
N THR A 111 -1.21 7.84 14.81
CA THR A 111 -0.26 7.54 15.89
C THR A 111 -0.01 8.77 16.75
N GLU A 112 -0.25 8.63 18.04
CA GLU A 112 -0.02 9.68 19.03
C GLU A 112 1.00 9.25 20.09
N MET A 113 1.77 10.23 20.59
CA MET A 113 2.66 10.03 21.73
C MET A 113 1.89 10.25 23.02
N ILE A 114 1.59 9.16 23.73
CA ILE A 114 0.80 9.21 24.98
C ILE A 114 1.64 9.32 26.25
N ALA A 115 2.93 9.00 26.18
CA ALA A 115 3.87 9.20 27.28
C ALA A 115 5.26 9.56 26.76
N ASP A 116 5.93 10.49 27.45
CA ASP A 116 7.30 10.95 27.17
C ASP A 116 8.05 11.16 28.50
N ALA A 117 8.62 10.07 29.04
CA ALA A 117 9.43 10.08 30.25
C ALA A 117 10.94 10.17 29.93
N SER A 118 11.77 10.26 30.96
CA SER A 118 13.23 10.46 30.76
C SER A 118 13.91 9.30 30.03
N ASP A 119 13.43 8.07 30.20
CA ASP A 119 14.00 6.83 29.69
C ASP A 119 13.08 6.04 28.79
N ASN A 120 11.81 6.48 28.64
CA ASN A 120 10.84 5.82 27.77
C ASN A 120 9.94 6.80 27.02
N ILE A 121 9.45 6.36 25.85
CA ILE A 121 8.38 6.98 25.08
C ILE A 121 7.35 5.91 24.77
N THR A 122 6.06 6.24 24.88
CA THR A 122 4.99 5.35 24.46
C THR A 122 4.19 6.00 23.34
N LEU A 123 4.07 5.27 22.24
CA LEU A 123 3.21 5.61 21.11
C LEU A 123 1.94 4.75 21.16
N GLN A 124 0.80 5.34 20.81
CA GLN A 124 -0.46 4.63 20.63
C GLN A 124 -1.01 4.91 19.23
N VAL A 125 -1.39 3.86 18.54
CA VAL A 125 -2.14 3.92 17.28
C VAL A 125 -3.62 3.94 17.64
N LEU A 126 -4.28 5.07 17.42
CA LEU A 126 -5.68 5.32 17.81
C LEU A 126 -6.68 4.68 16.85
N LEU A 127 -6.26 4.36 15.63
CA LEU A 127 -7.09 3.73 14.61
C LEU A 127 -7.13 2.22 14.84
N SER A 128 -8.21 1.74 15.45
CA SER A 128 -8.42 0.31 15.75
C SER A 128 -8.96 -0.47 14.55
N VAL A 129 -9.74 0.20 13.69
CA VAL A 129 -10.34 -0.38 12.48
C VAL A 129 -10.03 0.55 11.32
N PRO A 130 -9.86 0.05 10.09
CA PRO A 130 -9.64 0.91 8.95
C PRO A 130 -10.83 1.86 8.74
N GLU A 131 -10.64 3.14 9.06
CA GLU A 131 -11.64 4.19 8.79
C GLU A 131 -11.88 4.39 7.30
N LEU A 132 -10.89 3.98 6.48
CA LEU A 132 -10.95 4.01 5.04
C LEU A 132 -10.83 2.60 4.50
N SER A 133 -11.72 2.21 3.58
CA SER A 133 -11.52 0.99 2.79
C SER A 133 -10.20 1.07 2.04
N VAL A 134 -9.59 -0.09 1.76
CA VAL A 134 -8.34 -0.15 1.00
C VAL A 134 -8.50 0.51 -0.39
N ASN A 135 -9.65 0.34 -1.03
CA ASN A 135 -9.95 0.97 -2.33
C ASN A 135 -9.92 2.50 -2.24
N THR A 136 -10.50 3.07 -1.18
CA THR A 136 -10.47 4.52 -0.97
C THR A 136 -9.06 5.02 -0.70
N ALA A 137 -8.27 4.29 0.08
CA ALA A 137 -6.89 4.64 0.39
C ALA A 137 -5.99 4.58 -0.87
N ILE A 138 -6.09 3.51 -1.67
CA ILE A 138 -5.38 3.37 -2.95
C ILE A 138 -5.76 4.49 -3.91
N ARG A 139 -7.07 4.81 -4.05
CA ARG A 139 -7.53 5.89 -4.92
C ARG A 139 -6.97 7.26 -4.50
N ARG A 140 -6.96 7.56 -3.21
CA ARG A 140 -6.36 8.82 -2.70
C ARG A 140 -4.86 8.88 -2.99
N MET A 141 -4.14 7.80 -2.72
CA MET A 141 -2.71 7.69 -2.98
C MET A 141 -2.38 7.88 -4.47
N TYR A 142 -3.15 7.24 -5.36
CA TYR A 142 -3.05 7.42 -6.81
C TYR A 142 -3.27 8.89 -7.23
N LEU A 143 -4.32 9.54 -6.73
CA LEU A 143 -4.62 10.94 -7.08
C LEU A 143 -3.48 11.88 -6.70
N ILE A 144 -2.88 11.69 -5.53
CA ILE A 144 -1.74 12.49 -5.08
C ILE A 144 -0.52 12.23 -5.98
N ALA A 145 -0.14 10.96 -6.20
CA ALA A 145 1.01 10.60 -7.03
C ALA A 145 0.85 11.08 -8.49
N SER A 146 -0.38 10.98 -9.04
CA SER A 146 -0.70 11.49 -10.38
C SER A 146 -0.59 13.01 -10.47
N SER A 147 -1.04 13.74 -9.43
CA SER A 147 -0.85 15.20 -9.35
C SER A 147 0.63 15.56 -9.24
N MET A 148 1.37 14.89 -8.38
CA MET A 148 2.83 15.08 -8.24
C MET A 148 3.56 14.90 -9.57
N HIS A 149 3.20 13.87 -10.35
CA HIS A 149 3.80 13.64 -11.66
C HIS A 149 3.48 14.77 -12.64
N LYS A 150 2.22 15.24 -12.68
CA LYS A 150 1.82 16.38 -13.54
C LYS A 150 2.54 17.66 -13.17
N ASP A 151 2.65 17.95 -11.87
CA ASP A 151 3.33 19.15 -11.38
C ASP A 151 4.85 19.07 -11.60
N ALA A 152 5.45 17.88 -11.50
CA ALA A 152 6.86 17.65 -11.84
C ALA A 152 7.12 17.90 -13.34
N MET A 153 6.22 17.44 -14.21
CA MET A 153 6.30 17.68 -15.65
C MET A 153 6.10 19.17 -16.00
N LEU A 154 5.18 19.84 -15.32
CA LEU A 154 5.01 21.29 -15.46
C LEU A 154 6.27 22.03 -14.99
N GLY A 155 6.85 21.61 -13.85
CA GLY A 155 8.14 22.12 -13.35
C GLY A 155 9.28 21.95 -14.35
N LEU A 156 9.32 20.80 -15.05
CA LEU A 156 10.30 20.53 -16.11
C LEU A 156 10.10 21.45 -17.34
N THR A 157 8.85 21.69 -17.73
CA THR A 157 8.49 22.52 -18.89
C THR A 157 8.73 24.01 -18.63
N GLU A 158 8.35 24.48 -17.46
CA GLU A 158 8.43 25.90 -17.07
C GLU A 158 9.74 26.27 -16.41
N MET A 159 10.54 25.29 -15.99
CA MET A 159 11.73 25.46 -15.16
C MET A 159 11.40 26.14 -13.82
N SER A 160 10.35 25.71 -13.13
CA SER A 160 9.87 26.29 -11.89
C SER A 160 10.40 25.52 -10.65
N PRO A 161 11.34 26.11 -9.90
CA PRO A 161 11.82 25.50 -8.65
C PRO A 161 10.74 25.44 -7.55
N GLU A 162 9.74 26.31 -7.62
CA GLU A 162 8.62 26.36 -6.68
C GLU A 162 7.76 25.10 -6.83
N LEU A 163 7.36 24.76 -8.05
CA LEU A 163 6.61 23.52 -8.35
C LEU A 163 7.41 22.27 -7.92
N ALA A 164 8.69 22.25 -8.25
CA ALA A 164 9.56 21.13 -7.87
C ALA A 164 9.61 20.91 -6.35
N LYS A 165 9.68 21.98 -5.54
CA LYS A 165 9.67 21.89 -4.07
C LYS A 165 8.33 21.41 -3.52
N GLU A 166 7.21 21.83 -4.11
CA GLU A 166 5.88 21.36 -3.71
C GLU A 166 5.69 19.86 -4.02
N VAL A 167 6.19 19.38 -5.16
CA VAL A 167 6.19 17.93 -5.48
C VAL A 167 6.93 17.14 -4.42
N ILE A 168 8.17 17.56 -4.07
CA ILE A 168 8.99 16.86 -3.07
C ILE A 168 8.31 16.86 -1.68
N LYS A 169 7.58 17.91 -1.33
CA LYS A 169 6.86 18.00 -0.07
C LYS A 169 5.62 17.09 -0.04
N SER A 170 4.97 16.90 -1.17
CA SER A 170 3.77 16.05 -1.28
C SER A 170 4.06 14.57 -1.12
N ASP A 171 5.31 14.15 -1.28
CA ASP A 171 5.78 12.77 -1.13
C ASP A 171 5.52 12.19 0.27
N ASP A 172 5.73 13.01 1.32
CA ASP A 172 5.42 12.63 2.70
C ASP A 172 3.97 12.10 2.86
N GLU A 173 3.02 12.61 2.07
CA GLU A 173 1.61 12.19 2.14
C GLU A 173 1.38 10.84 1.46
N VAL A 174 2.02 10.59 0.33
CA VAL A 174 1.99 9.28 -0.35
C VAL A 174 2.61 8.21 0.55
N ASP A 175 3.76 8.48 1.14
CA ASP A 175 4.42 7.61 2.10
C ASP A 175 3.52 7.25 3.29
N ARG A 176 2.83 8.24 3.86
CA ARG A 176 1.88 8.00 4.96
C ARG A 176 0.76 7.05 4.57
N PHE A 177 0.15 7.24 3.40
CA PHE A 177 -0.88 6.35 2.89
C PHE A 177 -0.34 4.95 2.59
N SER A 178 0.86 4.84 2.03
CA SER A 178 1.53 3.56 1.79
C SER A 178 1.68 2.76 3.09
N LEU A 179 2.25 3.37 4.13
CA LEU A 179 2.41 2.72 5.43
C LEU A 179 1.07 2.36 6.10
N TYR A 180 0.05 3.22 5.97
CA TYR A 180 -1.30 2.95 6.46
C TYR A 180 -1.91 1.72 5.77
N ILE A 181 -1.85 1.65 4.44
CA ILE A 181 -2.35 0.52 3.66
C ILE A 181 -1.60 -0.76 4.06
N LEU A 182 -0.27 -0.73 4.09
CA LEU A 182 0.54 -1.91 4.42
C LEU A 182 0.23 -2.45 5.82
N ARG A 183 0.09 -1.59 6.84
CA ARG A 183 -0.32 -1.99 8.18
C ARG A 183 -1.67 -2.72 8.15
N ASN A 184 -2.66 -2.11 7.51
CA ASN A 184 -4.00 -2.68 7.45
C ASN A 184 -4.05 -4.00 6.68
N LEU A 185 -3.26 -4.16 5.60
CA LEU A 185 -3.13 -5.43 4.88
C LEU A 185 -2.52 -6.52 5.77
N VAL A 186 -1.50 -6.21 6.57
CA VAL A 186 -0.92 -7.17 7.53
C VAL A 186 -1.96 -7.60 8.56
N MET A 187 -2.74 -6.67 9.11
CA MET A 187 -3.82 -6.98 10.04
C MET A 187 -4.93 -7.81 9.39
N ALA A 188 -5.30 -7.51 8.14
CA ALA A 188 -6.30 -8.25 7.37
C ALA A 188 -5.89 -9.71 7.09
N MET A 189 -4.61 -9.96 6.82
CA MET A 189 -4.09 -11.32 6.66
C MET A 189 -4.21 -12.17 7.94
N GLN A 190 -4.20 -11.54 9.11
CA GLN A 190 -4.27 -12.20 10.41
C GLN A 190 -5.69 -12.31 10.97
N ASN A 191 -6.62 -11.47 10.46
CA ASN A 191 -7.97 -11.34 11.00
C ASN A 191 -9.01 -11.19 9.89
N GLY A 192 -9.81 -12.23 9.67
CA GLY A 192 -10.86 -12.25 8.65
C GLY A 192 -11.95 -11.18 8.85
N ARG A 193 -12.14 -10.66 10.06
CA ARG A 193 -13.04 -9.50 10.29
C ARG A 193 -12.44 -8.25 9.67
N VAL A 194 -11.17 -7.93 9.96
CA VAL A 194 -10.46 -6.79 9.37
C VAL A 194 -10.42 -6.89 7.85
N LEU A 195 -10.19 -8.10 7.30
CA LEU A 195 -10.21 -8.35 5.87
C LEU A 195 -11.54 -7.89 5.22
N ARG A 196 -12.66 -8.28 5.81
CA ARG A 196 -14.00 -7.88 5.32
C ARG A 196 -14.29 -6.39 5.50
N GLU A 197 -13.89 -5.80 6.62
CA GLU A 197 -14.03 -4.36 6.90
C GLU A 197 -13.23 -3.51 5.91
N MET A 198 -12.09 -4.03 5.42
CA MET A 198 -11.32 -3.42 4.34
C MET A 198 -11.95 -3.58 2.95
N GLY A 199 -12.99 -4.39 2.80
CA GLY A 199 -13.66 -4.69 1.53
C GLY A 199 -12.94 -5.74 0.68
N LEU A 200 -12.01 -6.50 1.27
CA LEU A 200 -11.31 -7.60 0.61
C LEU A 200 -12.08 -8.91 0.74
N LYS A 201 -12.01 -9.75 -0.30
CA LYS A 201 -12.72 -11.03 -0.34
C LYS A 201 -11.86 -12.17 0.20
N ASN A 202 -10.58 -12.17 -0.16
CA ASN A 202 -9.63 -13.23 0.16
C ASN A 202 -8.34 -12.65 0.75
N PRO A 203 -7.62 -13.39 1.62
CA PRO A 203 -6.30 -12.98 2.08
C PRO A 203 -5.29 -12.77 0.93
N SER A 204 -5.45 -13.50 -0.20
CA SER A 204 -4.63 -13.33 -1.40
C SER A 204 -4.78 -11.95 -2.04
N ASP A 205 -5.95 -11.30 -1.91
CA ASP A 205 -6.18 -9.95 -2.42
C ASP A 205 -5.18 -8.96 -1.80
N CYS A 206 -4.75 -9.21 -0.55
CA CYS A 206 -3.74 -8.40 0.12
C CYS A 206 -2.41 -8.30 -0.66
N LEU A 207 -2.06 -9.32 -1.46
CA LEU A 207 -0.85 -9.30 -2.28
C LEU A 207 -0.96 -8.28 -3.41
N SER A 208 -2.09 -8.28 -4.12
CA SER A 208 -2.36 -7.34 -5.22
C SER A 208 -2.39 -5.89 -4.71
N TYR A 209 -3.07 -5.65 -3.60
CA TYR A 209 -3.11 -4.31 -3.00
C TYR A 209 -1.76 -3.86 -2.43
N ARG A 210 -0.92 -4.79 -1.97
CA ARG A 210 0.44 -4.47 -1.56
C ARG A 210 1.29 -4.05 -2.76
N VAL A 211 1.19 -4.76 -3.89
CA VAL A 211 1.86 -4.38 -5.15
C VAL A 211 1.42 -2.99 -5.56
N ALA A 212 0.09 -2.74 -5.62
CA ALA A 212 -0.46 -1.45 -6.01
C ALA A 212 0.04 -0.30 -5.11
N ALA A 213 -0.04 -0.45 -3.78
CA ALA A 213 0.44 0.58 -2.85
C ALA A 213 1.92 0.89 -3.06
N LYS A 214 2.76 -0.16 -3.23
CA LYS A 214 4.21 0.04 -3.44
C LYS A 214 4.54 0.61 -4.81
N SER A 215 3.80 0.23 -5.86
CA SER A 215 3.99 0.78 -7.20
C SER A 215 3.58 2.26 -7.27
N ILE A 216 2.47 2.66 -6.63
CA ILE A 216 2.06 4.06 -6.57
C ILE A 216 3.06 4.91 -5.78
N GLU A 217 3.59 4.40 -4.66
CA GLU A 217 4.65 5.10 -3.90
C GLU A 217 5.90 5.30 -4.76
N ARG A 218 6.32 4.31 -5.53
CA ARG A 218 7.44 4.48 -6.46
C ARG A 218 7.15 5.48 -7.58
N VAL A 219 5.90 5.57 -8.06
CA VAL A 219 5.51 6.63 -9.00
C VAL A 219 5.69 8.01 -8.39
N ALA A 220 5.36 8.21 -7.12
CA ALA A 220 5.61 9.45 -6.39
C ALA A 220 7.11 9.74 -6.22
N ASP A 221 7.92 8.74 -5.85
CA ASP A 221 9.38 8.83 -5.80
C ASP A 221 9.97 9.32 -7.14
N HIS A 222 9.47 8.76 -8.27
CA HIS A 222 9.89 9.16 -9.62
C HIS A 222 9.41 10.57 -9.99
N ALA A 223 8.24 10.99 -9.53
CA ALA A 223 7.79 12.38 -9.69
C ALA A 223 8.73 13.36 -8.95
N CYS A 224 9.16 13.04 -7.73
CA CYS A 224 10.20 13.79 -7.00
C CYS A 224 11.53 13.81 -7.76
N SER A 225 11.89 12.68 -8.36
CA SER A 225 13.10 12.55 -9.17
C SER A 225 13.05 13.44 -10.43
N ILE A 226 11.92 13.50 -11.14
CA ILE A 226 11.68 14.42 -12.28
C ILE A 226 11.81 15.87 -11.81
N ALA A 227 11.18 16.22 -10.68
CA ALA A 227 11.22 17.56 -10.10
C ALA A 227 12.66 17.98 -9.75
N ASP A 228 13.47 17.07 -9.18
CA ASP A 228 14.89 17.32 -8.90
C ASP A 228 15.70 17.59 -10.18
N LYS A 229 15.42 16.87 -11.28
CA LYS A 229 16.06 17.14 -12.58
C LYS A 229 15.61 18.46 -13.18
N ALA A 230 14.33 18.81 -13.04
CA ALA A 230 13.81 20.10 -13.49
C ALA A 230 14.56 21.29 -12.85
N MET A 231 14.88 21.19 -11.55
CA MET A 231 15.68 22.22 -10.85
C MET A 231 17.12 22.35 -11.33
N LYS A 232 17.65 21.32 -12.02
CA LYS A 232 19.04 21.30 -12.51
C LYS A 232 19.17 21.75 -13.96
N LEU A 233 18.07 21.93 -14.69
CA LEU A 233 18.10 22.44 -16.06
C LEU A 233 18.59 23.88 -16.08
N LYS A 234 19.46 24.19 -17.07
CA LYS A 234 20.01 25.53 -17.29
C LYS A 234 19.25 26.29 -18.36
N GLU A 235 18.61 25.59 -19.28
CA GLU A 235 17.91 26.15 -20.42
C GLU A 235 16.61 25.40 -20.67
N LYS A 236 15.62 26.10 -21.29
CA LYS A 236 14.35 25.49 -21.67
C LYS A 236 14.56 24.40 -22.72
N ILE A 237 13.84 23.31 -22.57
CA ILE A 237 13.81 22.24 -23.56
C ILE A 237 13.11 22.77 -24.83
N PRO A 238 13.66 22.53 -26.04
CA PRO A 238 13.03 22.92 -27.30
C PRO A 238 11.62 22.37 -27.45
N LYS A 239 10.76 23.15 -28.17
CA LYS A 239 9.32 22.87 -28.24
C LYS A 239 9.01 21.48 -28.82
N ASP A 240 9.74 21.02 -29.85
CA ASP A 240 9.51 19.70 -30.45
C ASP A 240 9.84 18.57 -29.44
N SER A 241 10.99 18.67 -28.78
CA SER A 241 11.40 17.72 -27.76
C SER A 241 10.42 17.69 -26.58
N ILE A 242 10.00 18.88 -26.03
CA ILE A 242 9.10 18.91 -24.87
C ILE A 242 7.72 18.34 -25.20
N GLN A 243 7.15 18.59 -26.39
CA GLN A 243 5.87 18.01 -26.80
C GLN A 243 5.90 16.48 -26.86
N LYS A 244 7.03 15.90 -27.26
CA LYS A 244 7.20 14.43 -27.28
C LYS A 244 7.35 13.87 -25.86
N ILE A 245 8.07 14.57 -24.98
CA ILE A 245 8.18 14.22 -23.56
C ILE A 245 6.80 14.23 -22.91
N GLU A 246 6.02 15.28 -23.14
CA GLU A 246 4.64 15.41 -22.63
C GLU A 246 3.74 14.27 -23.13
N ARG A 247 3.87 13.88 -24.41
CA ARG A 247 3.14 12.73 -24.95
C ARG A 247 3.49 11.42 -24.26
N MET A 248 4.79 11.19 -24.01
CA MET A 248 5.28 10.03 -23.28
C MET A 248 4.73 10.03 -21.83
N SER A 249 4.81 11.16 -21.14
CA SER A 249 4.27 11.35 -19.78
C SER A 249 2.76 11.11 -19.71
N ASN A 250 1.99 11.63 -20.68
CA ASN A 250 0.54 11.42 -20.73
C ASN A 250 0.18 9.95 -20.93
N LEU A 251 0.95 9.19 -21.74
CA LEU A 251 0.76 7.75 -21.84
C LEU A 251 1.03 7.07 -20.49
N ALA A 252 2.12 7.39 -19.80
CA ALA A 252 2.45 6.81 -18.49
C ALA A 252 1.34 7.06 -17.47
N LEU A 253 0.77 8.27 -17.42
CA LEU A 253 -0.35 8.60 -16.55
C LEU A 253 -1.67 7.89 -16.93
N THR A 254 -1.92 7.70 -18.22
CA THR A 254 -3.10 6.93 -18.69
C THR A 254 -2.97 5.47 -18.29
N VAL A 255 -1.78 4.87 -18.44
CA VAL A 255 -1.51 3.49 -17.99
C VAL A 255 -1.68 3.38 -16.48
N LEU A 256 -1.24 4.37 -15.71
CA LEU A 256 -1.41 4.39 -14.24
C LEU A 256 -2.90 4.48 -13.85
N GLU A 257 -3.67 5.34 -14.49
CA GLU A 257 -5.11 5.48 -14.25
C GLU A 257 -5.86 4.19 -14.56
N ASP A 258 -5.65 3.64 -15.76
CA ASP A 258 -6.31 2.42 -16.22
C ASP A 258 -5.94 1.22 -15.33
N SER A 259 -4.70 1.11 -14.88
CA SER A 259 -4.25 0.02 -14.00
C SER A 259 -4.91 0.08 -12.62
N VAL A 260 -5.00 1.27 -12.02
CA VAL A 260 -5.68 1.46 -10.74
C VAL A 260 -7.19 1.20 -10.87
N GLU A 261 -7.83 1.71 -11.94
CA GLU A 261 -9.25 1.43 -12.18
C GLU A 261 -9.51 -0.06 -12.43
N ALA A 262 -8.64 -0.75 -13.18
CA ALA A 262 -8.74 -2.20 -13.40
C ALA A 262 -8.69 -2.98 -12.08
N LEU A 263 -7.76 -2.64 -11.19
CA LEU A 263 -7.67 -3.26 -9.86
C LEU A 263 -8.91 -2.98 -9.01
N LEU A 264 -9.33 -1.71 -8.91
CA LEU A 264 -10.44 -1.31 -8.05
C LEU A 264 -11.80 -1.83 -8.52
N ARG A 265 -12.00 -1.97 -9.85
CA ARG A 265 -13.23 -2.52 -10.45
C ARG A 265 -13.16 -4.02 -10.66
N ARG A 266 -12.00 -4.64 -10.46
CA ARG A 266 -11.75 -6.05 -10.78
C ARG A 266 -12.00 -6.36 -12.25
N ASP A 267 -11.53 -5.50 -13.14
CA ASP A 267 -11.78 -5.58 -14.58
C ASP A 267 -10.58 -6.24 -15.29
N TYR A 268 -10.68 -7.54 -15.58
CA TYR A 268 -9.67 -8.31 -16.30
C TYR A 268 -9.35 -7.72 -17.67
N GLN A 269 -10.38 -7.33 -18.44
CA GLN A 269 -10.21 -6.84 -19.80
C GLN A 269 -9.46 -5.50 -19.86
N LEU A 270 -9.78 -4.61 -18.91
CA LEU A 270 -9.07 -3.35 -18.77
C LEU A 270 -7.61 -3.58 -18.35
N ALA A 271 -7.37 -4.50 -17.40
CA ALA A 271 -6.03 -4.83 -16.95
C ALA A 271 -5.16 -5.36 -18.11
N ASP A 272 -5.66 -6.32 -18.88
CA ASP A 272 -4.96 -6.93 -20.02
C ASP A 272 -4.58 -5.88 -21.07
N LYS A 273 -5.55 -5.06 -21.48
CA LYS A 273 -5.31 -3.93 -22.41
C LYS A 273 -4.30 -2.92 -21.87
N THR A 274 -4.26 -2.73 -20.56
CA THR A 274 -3.37 -1.76 -19.92
C THR A 274 -1.92 -2.22 -19.96
N VAL A 275 -1.66 -3.52 -19.77
CA VAL A 275 -0.33 -4.12 -19.96
C VAL A 275 0.17 -3.90 -21.39
N ASP A 276 -0.66 -4.18 -22.41
CA ASP A 276 -0.31 -3.95 -23.82
C ASP A 276 -0.01 -2.45 -24.10
N ASN A 277 -0.76 -1.54 -23.46
CA ASN A 277 -0.53 -0.11 -23.62
C ASN A 277 0.79 0.35 -22.98
N ALA A 278 1.17 -0.24 -21.84
CA ALA A 278 2.42 0.09 -21.17
C ALA A 278 3.65 -0.18 -22.04
N GLU A 279 3.62 -1.23 -22.88
CA GLU A 279 4.74 -1.56 -23.77
C GLU A 279 5.06 -0.45 -24.78
N LYS A 280 4.08 0.35 -25.16
CA LYS A 280 4.23 1.47 -26.12
C LYS A 280 5.13 2.60 -25.59
N ILE A 281 5.41 2.63 -24.29
CA ILE A 281 6.24 3.66 -23.68
C ILE A 281 7.65 3.68 -24.25
N ARG A 282 8.20 2.49 -24.60
CA ARG A 282 9.55 2.36 -25.16
C ARG A 282 9.69 3.00 -26.53
N THR A 283 8.69 2.83 -27.40
CA THR A 283 8.67 3.47 -28.72
C THR A 283 8.62 5.00 -28.58
N LEU A 284 7.84 5.51 -27.62
CA LEU A 284 7.81 6.95 -27.37
C LEU A 284 9.12 7.47 -26.78
N GLU A 285 9.80 6.70 -25.93
CA GLU A 285 11.12 7.05 -25.41
C GLU A 285 12.15 7.18 -26.55
N GLU A 286 12.16 6.25 -27.51
CA GLU A 286 13.02 6.31 -28.71
C GLU A 286 12.74 7.56 -29.54
N ASP A 287 11.45 7.90 -29.76
CA ASP A 287 11.04 9.10 -30.49
C ASP A 287 11.50 10.40 -29.79
N VAL A 288 11.44 10.44 -28.45
CA VAL A 288 11.94 11.56 -27.66
C VAL A 288 13.45 11.67 -27.76
N MET A 289 14.17 10.55 -27.63
CA MET A 289 15.62 10.51 -27.73
C MET A 289 16.12 11.05 -29.07
N ALA A 290 15.48 10.64 -30.18
CA ALA A 290 15.80 11.14 -31.51
C ALA A 290 15.57 12.67 -31.64
N ALA A 291 14.52 13.20 -30.98
CA ALA A 291 14.25 14.64 -30.97
C ALA A 291 15.31 15.42 -30.16
N ILE A 292 15.69 14.92 -28.99
CA ILE A 292 16.73 15.52 -28.13
C ILE A 292 18.06 15.61 -28.86
N GLU A 293 18.44 14.58 -29.62
CA GLU A 293 19.66 14.56 -30.42
C GLU A 293 19.60 15.58 -31.58
N LYS A 294 18.46 15.60 -32.32
CA LYS A 294 18.23 16.51 -33.42
C LYS A 294 18.27 17.97 -32.98
N ASP A 295 17.60 18.27 -31.86
CA ASP A 295 17.49 19.64 -31.32
C ASP A 295 18.77 20.09 -30.58
N ARG A 296 19.78 19.21 -30.45
CA ARG A 296 21.04 19.45 -29.71
C ARG A 296 20.80 20.02 -28.33
N VAL A 297 19.84 19.43 -27.62
CA VAL A 297 19.45 19.93 -26.29
C VAL A 297 20.67 19.94 -25.36
N HIS A 298 20.84 21.03 -24.61
CA HIS A 298 21.83 21.08 -23.53
C HIS A 298 21.56 20.05 -22.44
N ASP A 299 21.82 19.97 -21.35
CA ASP A 299 21.44 19.14 -20.19
C ASP A 299 20.88 17.72 -20.52
N GLN A 300 21.31 17.10 -21.64
CA GLN A 300 20.81 15.78 -22.11
C GLN A 300 20.86 14.72 -21.00
N GLY A 301 21.83 14.80 -20.10
CA GLY A 301 21.95 13.86 -18.98
C GLY A 301 20.76 13.93 -18.02
N ASN A 302 20.37 15.12 -17.59
CA ASN A 302 19.21 15.30 -16.70
C ASN A 302 17.90 14.94 -17.39
N ILE A 303 17.77 15.26 -18.70
CA ILE A 303 16.57 14.93 -19.47
C ILE A 303 16.46 13.41 -19.68
N LYS A 304 17.54 12.71 -20.02
CA LYS A 304 17.54 11.25 -20.15
C LYS A 304 17.14 10.55 -18.84
N LEU A 305 17.60 11.05 -17.70
CA LEU A 305 17.18 10.55 -16.39
C LEU A 305 15.70 10.84 -16.10
N ALA A 306 15.17 12.00 -16.49
CA ALA A 306 13.75 12.30 -16.38
C ALA A 306 12.90 11.40 -17.29
N LEU A 307 13.35 11.06 -18.49
CA LEU A 307 12.68 10.10 -19.37
C LEU A 307 12.65 8.70 -18.76
N GLU A 308 13.75 8.28 -18.13
CA GLU A 308 13.76 7.01 -17.39
C GLU A 308 12.72 7.04 -16.27
N ASP A 309 12.58 8.13 -15.51
CA ASP A 309 11.59 8.28 -14.46
C ASP A 309 10.14 8.17 -15.02
N ILE A 310 9.87 8.78 -16.18
CA ILE A 310 8.57 8.68 -16.87
C ILE A 310 8.32 7.23 -17.32
N ARG A 311 9.30 6.57 -17.91
CA ARG A 311 9.20 5.16 -18.32
C ARG A 311 8.93 4.26 -17.12
N ARG A 312 9.62 4.47 -15.99
CA ARG A 312 9.40 3.75 -14.74
C ARG A 312 7.99 3.91 -14.21
N THR A 313 7.39 5.09 -14.35
CA THR A 313 5.98 5.31 -13.99
C THR A 313 5.05 4.35 -14.75
N ALA A 314 5.25 4.18 -16.07
CA ALA A 314 4.45 3.24 -16.85
C ALA A 314 4.75 1.76 -16.49
N GLU A 315 5.99 1.40 -16.19
CA GLU A 315 6.38 0.05 -15.76
C GLU A 315 5.72 -0.31 -14.41
N TYR A 316 5.75 0.58 -13.42
CA TYR A 316 5.05 0.34 -12.14
C TYR A 316 3.53 0.32 -12.27
N ALA A 317 2.99 1.08 -13.22
CA ALA A 317 1.58 0.99 -13.55
C ALA A 317 1.22 -0.37 -14.18
N SER A 318 2.09 -0.93 -15.04
CA SER A 318 1.94 -2.30 -15.55
C SER A 318 1.95 -3.35 -14.43
N ASP A 319 2.83 -3.22 -13.42
CA ASP A 319 2.84 -4.11 -12.25
C ASP A 319 1.46 -4.12 -11.52
N ILE A 320 0.78 -2.96 -11.46
CA ILE A 320 -0.58 -2.87 -10.87
C ILE A 320 -1.59 -3.60 -11.76
N ALA A 321 -1.52 -3.44 -13.09
CA ALA A 321 -2.40 -4.12 -14.02
C ALA A 321 -2.20 -5.64 -13.97
N GLU A 322 -0.96 -6.12 -13.91
CA GLU A 322 -0.65 -7.55 -13.73
C GLU A 322 -1.20 -8.09 -12.40
N ALA A 323 -1.11 -7.30 -11.31
CA ALA A 323 -1.73 -7.67 -10.03
C ALA A 323 -3.26 -7.77 -10.15
N ALA A 324 -3.90 -6.90 -10.94
CA ALA A 324 -5.34 -6.97 -11.20
C ALA A 324 -5.72 -8.21 -12.04
N LEU A 325 -4.91 -8.59 -13.05
CA LEU A 325 -5.08 -9.85 -13.80
C LEU A 325 -5.06 -11.06 -12.86
N ASN A 326 -4.05 -11.11 -11.97
CA ASN A 326 -3.91 -12.21 -11.01
C ASN A 326 -5.10 -12.32 -10.06
N GLU A 327 -5.68 -11.18 -9.63
CA GLU A 327 -6.83 -11.14 -8.73
C GLU A 327 -8.14 -11.54 -9.42
N THR A 328 -8.25 -11.32 -10.72
CA THR A 328 -9.48 -11.49 -11.49
C THR A 328 -9.50 -12.71 -12.40
N ILE A 329 -8.44 -13.50 -12.43
CA ILE A 329 -8.31 -14.66 -13.33
C ILE A 329 -9.44 -15.68 -13.18
N ASP A 330 -9.98 -15.84 -11.98
CA ASP A 330 -11.13 -16.72 -11.71
C ASP A 330 -12.43 -16.27 -12.42
N GLU A 331 -12.52 -15.01 -12.85
CA GLU A 331 -13.69 -14.44 -13.51
C GLU A 331 -13.75 -14.83 -15.01
N VAL A 332 -12.58 -15.13 -15.58
CA VAL A 332 -12.43 -15.49 -17.01
C VAL A 332 -12.11 -16.96 -17.23
N THR A 333 -11.94 -17.74 -16.13
CA THR A 333 -11.63 -19.18 -16.20
C THR A 333 -12.78 -20.03 -15.64
N GLU A 334 -13.08 -21.15 -16.28
CA GLU A 334 -14.02 -22.15 -15.76
C GLU A 334 -13.31 -23.14 -14.83
N LYS A 335 -13.77 -23.28 -13.58
CA LYS A 335 -13.23 -24.29 -12.66
C LYS A 335 -13.62 -25.69 -13.13
N HIS A 336 -12.67 -26.59 -13.24
CA HIS A 336 -12.88 -27.98 -13.72
C HIS A 336 -13.99 -28.73 -12.96
N SER A 337 -14.22 -28.41 -11.68
CA SER A 337 -15.34 -28.93 -10.89
C SER A 337 -16.72 -28.47 -11.37
N ALA A 338 -16.84 -27.29 -11.99
CA ALA A 338 -18.09 -26.79 -12.55
C ALA A 338 -18.38 -27.46 -13.90
N ILE A 339 -17.36 -27.69 -14.72
CA ILE A 339 -17.47 -28.44 -15.99
C ILE A 339 -17.93 -29.86 -15.72
N ARG A 340 -17.36 -30.57 -14.73
CA ARG A 340 -17.74 -31.92 -14.34
C ARG A 340 -19.20 -32.02 -13.83
N ARG A 341 -19.68 -31.01 -13.10
CA ARG A 341 -21.07 -30.94 -12.65
C ARG A 341 -22.06 -30.71 -13.80
N LYS A 342 -21.72 -29.81 -14.76
CA LYS A 342 -22.52 -29.59 -15.98
C LYS A 342 -22.62 -30.89 -16.82
N GLN A 343 -21.51 -31.64 -16.95
CA GLN A 343 -21.50 -32.93 -17.69
C GLN A 343 -22.31 -34.05 -17.01
N LEU A 344 -22.32 -34.10 -15.66
CA LEU A 344 -23.11 -35.05 -14.88
C LEU A 344 -24.61 -34.71 -14.84
N GLN A 345 -25.01 -33.49 -15.11
CA GLN A 345 -26.42 -33.06 -15.21
C GLN A 345 -27.00 -33.23 -16.63
N GLN A 346 -26.14 -33.50 -17.61
CA GLN A 346 -26.54 -33.76 -19.02
C GLN A 346 -26.58 -35.27 -19.37
N GLN A 347 -26.19 -36.14 -18.43
CA GLN A 347 -26.38 -37.61 -18.49
C GLN A 347 -27.57 -38.02 -17.60
#